data_006f0a1baa79138f12a1c93b470c65fb
#
_entry.id   006f0a1baa79138f12a1c93b470c65fb
#
_cell.length_a   1.000
_cell.length_b   1.000
_cell.length_c   1.000
_cell.angle_alpha   90.00
_cell.angle_beta   90.00
_cell.angle_gamma   90.00
#
_symmetry.space_group_name_H-M   'P 1'
#
loop_
_entity.id
_entity.type
_entity.pdbx_description
1 polymer ?
#
loop_
_entity_poly.entity_id
_entity_poly.type
_entity_poly.pdbx_seq_one_letter_code
_entity_poly.pdbx_strand_id
1 'polypeptide(L)'
;ITNRLVGSEMCIRDSLYVEMKFETPVAKSYSCGNCNMCQISCPTGALDNEYKIDSRKCISYWLQSPEIIPHEIRTKIANRFYGCDDCLTSCPPGQNKFISLKQTKEVDLEKIINMDKDNLISKFEWFYVPQRNGDYLKRNAIIALANNPDENSHELFIKLLDSDSDIIRLYSIWALWRIGMLDKVNEESFIKKEVSSDVKKEFERLKK
;
A
#
# COMPACT_ATOMS: atom_id res chain seq x y z
N ILE A 1 -4.21 17.84 -20.37
CA ILE A 1 -3.34 17.56 -19.23
C ILE A 1 -4.10 17.96 -18.01
N THR A 2 -4.50 16.99 -17.28
CA THR A 2 -5.39 17.15 -16.15
C THR A 2 -4.64 17.66 -14.92
N ASN A 3 -5.36 18.31 -14.01
CA ASN A 3 -4.92 18.81 -12.70
C ASN A 3 -4.31 17.71 -11.76
N ARG A 4 -3.56 16.76 -12.31
CA ARG A 4 -2.97 15.63 -11.58
C ARG A 4 -1.58 15.90 -11.01
N LEU A 5 -1.07 17.08 -11.19
CA LEU A 5 0.18 17.50 -10.55
C LEU A 5 -0.08 17.88 -9.08
N VAL A 6 -0.63 16.94 -8.32
CA VAL A 6 -0.76 17.08 -6.88
C VAL A 6 0.28 16.18 -6.25
N GLY A 7 1.50 16.67 -6.23
CA GLY A 7 2.58 16.09 -5.47
C GLY A 7 3.29 17.19 -4.70
N SER A 8 4.06 16.86 -3.71
CA SER A 8 5.00 17.81 -3.15
C SER A 8 5.99 18.18 -4.25
N GLU A 9 6.47 19.41 -4.28
CA GLU A 9 7.44 19.90 -5.26
C GLU A 9 8.72 19.05 -5.35
N MET A 10 8.94 18.19 -4.37
CA MET A 10 10.09 17.29 -4.30
C MET A 10 9.94 16.01 -5.12
N CYS A 11 8.72 15.61 -5.48
CA CYS A 11 8.45 14.33 -6.11
C CYS A 11 7.95 14.43 -7.55
N ILE A 12 7.73 15.63 -8.07
CA ILE A 12 7.28 15.80 -9.45
C ILE A 12 8.47 15.70 -10.38
N ARG A 13 8.59 14.56 -11.03
CA ARG A 13 9.41 14.39 -12.23
C ARG A 13 8.49 14.04 -13.37
N ASP A 14 8.24 15.00 -14.23
CA ASP A 14 7.42 14.81 -15.40
C ASP A 14 8.10 15.42 -16.62
N SER A 15 7.71 14.96 -17.81
CA SER A 15 8.20 15.44 -19.08
C SER A 15 7.04 15.84 -19.96
N LEU A 16 7.01 17.10 -20.36
CA LEU A 16 6.06 17.61 -21.33
C LEU A 16 6.78 17.83 -22.66
N TYR A 17 6.36 17.11 -23.68
CA TYR A 17 6.87 17.30 -25.05
C TYR A 17 6.01 18.33 -25.78
N VAL A 18 6.61 19.44 -26.18
CA VAL A 18 5.92 20.52 -26.86
C VAL A 18 6.78 21.06 -28.02
N GLU A 19 6.11 21.48 -29.10
CA GLU A 19 6.75 22.13 -30.23
C GLU A 19 6.89 23.65 -30.00
N MET A 20 7.45 24.03 -28.84
CA MET A 20 7.66 25.43 -28.48
C MET A 20 9.07 25.66 -28.00
N LYS A 21 9.62 26.84 -28.28
CA LYS A 21 10.86 27.28 -27.67
C LYS A 21 10.59 27.90 -26.32
N PHE A 22 11.24 27.38 -25.29
CA PHE A 22 11.22 27.95 -23.94
C PHE A 22 12.57 28.54 -23.58
N GLU A 23 12.53 29.66 -22.86
CA GLU A 23 13.71 30.08 -22.12
C GLU A 23 13.90 29.13 -20.94
N THR A 24 15.02 28.45 -20.85
CA THR A 24 15.34 27.58 -19.74
C THR A 24 15.61 28.42 -18.49
N PRO A 25 14.79 28.36 -17.45
CA PRO A 25 15.11 29.07 -16.21
C PRO A 25 16.38 28.47 -15.60
N VAL A 26 17.18 29.34 -15.00
CA VAL A 26 18.36 28.89 -14.25
C VAL A 26 17.90 27.98 -13.12
N ALA A 27 18.26 26.71 -13.20
CA ALA A 27 17.91 25.73 -12.17
C ALA A 27 18.60 26.13 -10.85
N LYS A 28 17.81 26.39 -9.80
CA LYS A 28 18.34 26.53 -8.45
C LYS A 28 18.75 25.15 -7.94
N SER A 29 20.02 24.98 -7.65
CA SER A 29 20.51 23.76 -7.00
C SER A 29 20.14 23.82 -5.52
N TYR A 30 19.33 22.87 -5.05
CA TYR A 30 19.04 22.67 -3.64
C TYR A 30 19.77 21.41 -3.18
N SER A 31 20.41 21.49 -2.02
CA SER A 31 21.08 20.36 -1.37
C SER A 31 20.42 20.10 -0.02
N CYS A 32 20.29 18.82 0.35
CA CYS A 32 19.84 18.43 1.69
C CYS A 32 20.89 18.72 2.78
N GLY A 33 22.14 19.04 2.40
CA GLY A 33 23.24 19.19 3.35
C GLY A 33 23.39 17.94 4.21
N ASN A 34 23.41 18.08 5.52
CA ASN A 34 23.52 16.96 6.47
C ASN A 34 22.15 16.44 6.94
N CYS A 35 21.04 16.82 6.29
CA CYS A 35 19.70 16.40 6.68
C CYS A 35 19.42 14.97 6.21
N ASN A 36 19.00 14.09 7.13
CA ASN A 36 18.63 12.70 6.87
C ASN A 36 17.23 12.32 7.41
N MET A 37 16.37 13.31 7.64
CA MET A 37 15.04 13.09 8.24
C MET A 37 14.18 12.10 7.49
N CYS A 38 14.18 12.13 6.15
CA CYS A 38 13.44 11.18 5.32
C CYS A 38 13.98 9.74 5.43
N GLN A 39 15.28 9.56 5.64
CA GLN A 39 15.90 8.25 5.86
C GLN A 39 15.49 7.66 7.21
N ILE A 40 15.55 8.48 8.27
CA ILE A 40 15.17 8.09 9.64
C ILE A 40 13.67 7.76 9.71
N SER A 41 12.83 8.51 9.02
CA SER A 41 11.37 8.33 9.03
C SER A 41 10.89 7.14 8.20
N CYS A 42 11.72 6.61 7.32
CA CYS A 42 11.30 5.51 6.47
C CYS A 42 11.17 4.20 7.26
N PRO A 43 9.95 3.63 7.44
CA PRO A 43 9.75 2.47 8.31
C PRO A 43 10.41 1.19 7.79
N THR A 44 10.81 1.18 6.52
CA THR A 44 11.42 0.02 5.85
C THR A 44 12.88 0.24 5.48
N GLY A 45 13.41 1.44 5.71
CA GLY A 45 14.78 1.78 5.30
C GLY A 45 14.96 1.77 3.78
N ALA A 46 13.92 2.15 3.03
CA ALA A 46 14.01 2.23 1.57
C ALA A 46 14.92 3.38 1.07
N LEU A 47 15.21 4.35 1.93
CA LEU A 47 16.06 5.52 1.66
C LEU A 47 17.37 5.38 2.44
N ASP A 48 18.17 4.38 2.08
CA ASP A 48 19.44 4.08 2.78
C ASP A 48 20.61 4.98 2.33
N ASN A 49 20.47 5.67 1.20
CA ASN A 49 21.46 6.59 0.65
C ASN A 49 20.83 7.89 0.18
N GLU A 50 21.64 8.97 0.11
CA GLU A 50 21.19 10.24 -0.42
C GLU A 50 20.73 10.12 -1.88
N TYR A 51 19.58 10.72 -2.17
CA TYR A 51 18.96 10.76 -3.51
C TYR A 51 18.68 9.40 -4.14
N LYS A 52 18.68 8.30 -3.36
CA LYS A 52 18.41 6.95 -3.82
C LYS A 52 17.28 6.32 -3.02
N ILE A 53 16.44 5.56 -3.71
CA ILE A 53 15.40 4.75 -3.12
C ILE A 53 15.51 3.30 -3.61
N ASP A 54 15.52 2.35 -2.69
CA ASP A 54 15.32 0.95 -3.01
C ASP A 54 13.82 0.66 -3.03
N SER A 55 13.24 0.61 -4.24
CA SER A 55 11.80 0.37 -4.42
C SER A 55 11.35 -0.96 -3.84
N ARG A 56 12.22 -1.98 -3.77
CA ARG A 56 11.92 -3.30 -3.18
C ARG A 56 11.63 -3.24 -1.69
N LYS A 57 12.04 -2.14 -1.02
CA LYS A 57 11.74 -1.86 0.38
C LYS A 57 10.61 -0.83 0.54
N CYS A 58 10.23 -0.12 -0.52
CA CYS A 58 9.28 0.99 -0.44
C CYS A 58 7.83 0.49 -0.26
N ILE A 59 7.16 0.93 0.80
CA ILE A 59 5.75 0.59 1.05
C ILE A 59 4.85 1.05 -0.10
N SER A 60 5.08 2.26 -0.63
CA SER A 60 4.29 2.79 -1.74
C SER A 60 4.39 1.92 -3.01
N TYR A 61 5.58 1.40 -3.29
CA TYR A 61 5.77 0.44 -4.38
C TYR A 61 4.94 -0.83 -4.15
N TRP A 62 5.03 -1.43 -2.97
CA TRP A 62 4.34 -2.68 -2.67
C TRP A 62 2.83 -2.56 -2.67
N LEU A 63 2.27 -1.44 -2.19
CA LEU A 63 0.84 -1.19 -2.24
C LEU A 63 0.30 -1.02 -3.67
N GLN A 64 1.17 -0.76 -4.63
CA GLN A 64 0.86 -0.60 -6.06
C GLN A 64 1.39 -1.74 -6.93
N SER A 65 2.12 -2.71 -6.37
CA SER A 65 2.66 -3.86 -7.09
C SER A 65 1.62 -4.98 -7.24
N PRO A 66 1.59 -5.70 -8.37
CA PRO A 66 0.80 -6.91 -8.51
C PRO A 66 1.42 -8.14 -7.79
N GLU A 67 2.64 -8.04 -7.33
CA GLU A 67 3.37 -9.13 -6.69
C GLU A 67 2.88 -9.39 -5.27
N ILE A 68 3.22 -10.57 -4.74
CA ILE A 68 2.96 -10.91 -3.34
C ILE A 68 3.87 -10.07 -2.45
N ILE A 69 3.25 -9.27 -1.58
CA ILE A 69 3.97 -8.38 -0.66
C ILE A 69 4.76 -9.22 0.34
N PRO A 70 6.07 -9.00 0.53
CA PRO A 70 6.87 -9.69 1.52
C PRO A 70 6.33 -9.52 2.95
N HIS A 71 6.44 -10.56 3.78
CA HIS A 71 5.90 -10.55 5.15
C HIS A 71 6.43 -9.40 6.01
N GLU A 72 7.73 -9.12 5.91
CA GLU A 72 8.39 -8.03 6.62
C GLU A 72 7.87 -6.64 6.24
N ILE A 73 7.34 -6.50 5.03
CA ILE A 73 6.72 -5.25 4.58
C ILE A 73 5.28 -5.13 5.07
N ARG A 74 4.51 -6.24 5.08
CA ARG A 74 3.08 -6.22 5.44
C ARG A 74 2.84 -5.59 6.81
N THR A 75 3.65 -5.93 7.80
CA THR A 75 3.53 -5.37 9.16
C THR A 75 3.88 -3.89 9.21
N LYS A 76 4.84 -3.46 8.39
CA LYS A 76 5.29 -2.06 8.30
C LYS A 76 4.35 -1.16 7.51
N ILE A 77 3.42 -1.73 6.76
CA ILE A 77 2.33 -0.98 6.11
C ILE A 77 1.47 -0.27 7.16
N ALA A 78 1.35 -0.85 8.36
CA ALA A 78 0.50 -0.33 9.43
C ALA A 78 -0.95 -0.13 8.93
N ASN A 79 -1.55 1.03 9.13
CA ASN A 79 -2.92 1.36 8.72
C ASN A 79 -3.03 1.99 7.31
N ARG A 80 -1.97 1.93 6.49
CA ARG A 80 -1.96 2.56 5.17
C ARG A 80 -2.72 1.71 4.16
N PHE A 81 -3.73 2.33 3.57
CA PHE A 81 -4.53 1.71 2.51
C PHE A 81 -3.88 1.89 1.13
N TYR A 82 -3.27 3.06 0.87
CA TYR A 82 -2.66 3.38 -0.41
C TYR A 82 -1.57 4.44 -0.25
N GLY A 83 -0.40 4.19 -0.86
CA GLY A 83 0.73 5.10 -0.78
C GLY A 83 1.44 5.08 0.58
N CYS A 84 2.52 5.85 0.67
CA CYS A 84 3.28 6.10 1.89
C CYS A 84 4.03 7.41 1.72
N ASP A 85 3.76 8.38 2.57
CA ASP A 85 4.31 9.73 2.50
C ASP A 85 5.23 10.07 3.68
N ASP A 86 5.67 9.10 4.48
CA ASP A 86 6.49 9.33 5.67
C ASP A 86 7.77 10.12 5.36
N CYS A 87 8.43 9.81 4.24
CA CYS A 87 9.62 10.53 3.81
C CYS A 87 9.32 11.98 3.36
N LEU A 88 8.12 12.25 2.89
CA LEU A 88 7.70 13.58 2.45
C LEU A 88 7.23 14.44 3.63
N THR A 89 6.44 13.84 4.51
CA THR A 89 5.91 14.54 5.69
C THR A 89 6.98 14.86 6.72
N SER A 90 8.06 14.07 6.77
CA SER A 90 9.22 14.35 7.64
C SER A 90 10.19 15.37 7.07
N CYS A 91 10.10 15.66 5.77
CA CYS A 91 11.00 16.61 5.12
C CYS A 91 10.68 18.06 5.50
N PRO A 92 11.63 18.84 6.06
CA PRO A 92 11.37 20.21 6.52
C PRO A 92 10.74 21.13 5.46
N PRO A 93 11.17 21.16 4.20
CA PRO A 93 10.50 21.92 3.15
C PRO A 93 9.06 21.44 2.85
N GLY A 94 8.74 20.16 3.09
CA GLY A 94 7.42 19.58 2.86
C GLY A 94 6.42 19.84 4.00
N GLN A 95 6.87 19.94 5.25
CA GLN A 95 6.03 19.99 6.44
C GLN A 95 4.98 21.11 6.40
N ASN A 96 5.35 22.30 5.98
CA ASN A 96 4.44 23.45 5.92
C ASN A 96 3.28 23.25 4.92
N LYS A 97 3.47 22.43 3.89
CA LYS A 97 2.45 22.13 2.88
C LYS A 97 1.48 21.04 3.35
N PHE A 98 1.97 20.06 4.11
CA PHE A 98 1.13 18.96 4.63
C PHE A 98 0.25 19.41 5.81
N ILE A 99 0.63 20.43 6.58
CA ILE A 99 -0.17 20.97 7.68
C ILE A 99 -1.54 21.47 7.20
N SER A 100 -1.64 21.96 5.97
CA SER A 100 -2.91 22.43 5.38
C SER A 100 -3.83 21.30 4.93
N LEU A 101 -3.34 20.06 4.79
CA LEU A 101 -4.11 18.89 4.37
C LEU A 101 -4.78 18.14 5.53
N LYS A 102 -5.05 18.79 6.64
CA LYS A 102 -5.58 18.22 7.90
C LYS A 102 -6.95 17.53 7.83
N GLN A 103 -7.55 17.36 6.66
CA GLN A 103 -8.79 16.62 6.48
C GLN A 103 -8.53 15.33 5.68
N THR A 104 -7.78 14.40 6.24
CA THR A 104 -7.85 13.01 5.79
C THR A 104 -9.20 12.46 6.22
N LYS A 105 -10.11 12.22 5.29
CA LYS A 105 -11.30 11.43 5.57
C LYS A 105 -10.83 10.05 5.99
N GLU A 106 -11.30 9.59 7.15
CA GLU A 106 -11.09 8.20 7.54
C GLU A 106 -11.63 7.28 6.46
N VAL A 107 -10.82 6.33 6.05
CA VAL A 107 -11.21 5.33 5.06
C VAL A 107 -11.77 4.14 5.81
N ASP A 108 -13.04 3.87 5.61
CA ASP A 108 -13.70 2.68 6.13
C ASP A 108 -13.19 1.45 5.35
N LEU A 109 -12.26 0.72 5.96
CA LEU A 109 -11.58 -0.42 5.36
C LEU A 109 -12.52 -1.59 5.09
N GLU A 110 -13.47 -1.86 6.00
CA GLU A 110 -14.47 -2.92 5.81
C GLU A 110 -15.38 -2.63 4.62
N LYS A 111 -15.80 -1.38 4.48
CA LYS A 111 -16.57 -0.95 3.32
C LYS A 111 -15.80 -1.12 2.00
N ILE A 112 -14.49 -0.86 2.02
CA ILE A 112 -13.60 -1.10 0.86
C ILE A 112 -13.55 -2.60 0.53
N ILE A 113 -13.35 -3.45 1.53
CA ILE A 113 -13.25 -4.90 1.34
C ILE A 113 -14.56 -5.49 0.78
N ASN A 114 -15.70 -5.01 1.26
CA ASN A 114 -17.02 -5.50 0.84
C ASN A 114 -17.55 -4.85 -0.45
N MET A 115 -16.89 -3.80 -0.96
CA MET A 115 -17.32 -3.11 -2.18
C MET A 115 -17.10 -3.99 -3.42
N ASP A 116 -17.97 -3.85 -4.42
CA ASP A 116 -17.76 -4.45 -5.74
C ASP A 116 -16.50 -3.90 -6.41
N LYS A 117 -15.82 -4.74 -7.23
CA LYS A 117 -14.52 -4.41 -7.85
C LYS A 117 -14.61 -3.20 -8.78
N ASP A 118 -15.64 -3.13 -9.61
CA ASP A 118 -15.79 -2.07 -10.60
C ASP A 118 -16.14 -0.74 -9.93
N ASN A 119 -17.01 -0.80 -8.92
CA ASN A 119 -17.34 0.35 -8.08
C ASN A 119 -16.11 0.86 -7.32
N LEU A 120 -15.24 -0.06 -6.87
CA LEU A 120 -14.01 0.30 -6.18
C LEU A 120 -13.03 1.02 -7.12
N ILE A 121 -12.84 0.51 -8.33
CA ILE A 121 -12.02 1.13 -9.36
C ILE A 121 -12.56 2.50 -9.77
N SER A 122 -13.87 2.62 -9.92
CA SER A 122 -14.52 3.91 -10.25
C SER A 122 -14.36 4.93 -9.13
N LYS A 123 -14.50 4.50 -7.87
CA LYS A 123 -14.33 5.37 -6.70
C LYS A 123 -12.88 5.88 -6.55
N PHE A 124 -11.90 5.06 -6.90
CA PHE A 124 -10.48 5.38 -6.84
C PHE A 124 -9.85 5.49 -8.22
N GLU A 125 -10.56 6.09 -9.17
CA GLU A 125 -10.13 6.21 -10.57
C GLU A 125 -8.75 6.87 -10.74
N TRP A 126 -8.35 7.71 -9.78
CA TRP A 126 -7.08 8.42 -9.76
C TRP A 126 -5.91 7.59 -9.25
N PHE A 127 -6.19 6.45 -8.63
CA PHE A 127 -5.13 5.57 -8.14
C PHE A 127 -4.61 4.69 -9.27
N TYR A 128 -3.31 4.48 -9.27
CA TYR A 128 -2.74 3.42 -10.06
C TYR A 128 -3.09 2.08 -9.41
N VAL A 129 -3.86 1.27 -10.10
CA VAL A 129 -4.24 -0.08 -9.67
C VAL A 129 -3.79 -1.06 -10.74
N PRO A 130 -2.93 -2.05 -10.41
CA PRO A 130 -2.44 -3.01 -11.40
C PRO A 130 -3.59 -3.66 -12.14
N GLN A 131 -3.49 -3.73 -13.48
CA GLN A 131 -4.50 -4.34 -14.35
C GLN A 131 -5.93 -3.80 -14.16
N ARG A 132 -6.10 -2.66 -13.49
CA ARG A 132 -7.41 -2.13 -13.06
C ARG A 132 -8.23 -3.16 -12.26
N ASN A 133 -7.57 -4.05 -11.52
CA ASN A 133 -8.23 -5.06 -10.69
C ASN A 133 -8.39 -4.56 -9.25
N GLY A 134 -9.64 -4.37 -8.82
CA GLY A 134 -10.00 -3.89 -7.47
C GLY A 134 -9.52 -4.78 -6.32
N ASP A 135 -9.18 -6.05 -6.59
CA ASP A 135 -8.65 -6.97 -5.57
C ASP A 135 -7.34 -6.49 -4.96
N TYR A 136 -6.52 -5.72 -5.70
CA TYR A 136 -5.30 -5.14 -5.14
C TYR A 136 -5.60 -4.04 -4.11
N LEU A 137 -6.68 -3.29 -4.27
CA LEU A 137 -7.14 -2.34 -3.26
C LEU A 137 -7.72 -3.06 -2.04
N LYS A 138 -8.52 -4.11 -2.25
CA LYS A 138 -9.03 -4.95 -1.16
C LYS A 138 -7.90 -5.61 -0.38
N ARG A 139 -6.90 -6.14 -1.07
CA ARG A 139 -5.66 -6.66 -0.46
C ARG A 139 -5.02 -5.65 0.49
N ASN A 140 -4.86 -4.42 0.03
CA ASN A 140 -4.26 -3.37 0.84
C ASN A 140 -5.12 -3.06 2.08
N ALA A 141 -6.45 -3.04 1.92
CA ALA A 141 -7.39 -2.84 3.02
C ALA A 141 -7.34 -3.99 4.04
N ILE A 142 -7.24 -5.25 3.59
CA ILE A 142 -7.09 -6.42 4.45
C ILE A 142 -5.81 -6.31 5.30
N ILE A 143 -4.68 -5.93 4.68
CA ILE A 143 -3.41 -5.77 5.40
C ILE A 143 -3.52 -4.65 6.45
N ALA A 144 -4.09 -3.51 6.08
CA ALA A 144 -4.24 -2.37 6.97
C ALA A 144 -5.16 -2.71 8.17
N LEU A 145 -6.28 -3.39 7.91
CA LEU A 145 -7.20 -3.84 8.94
C LEU A 145 -6.55 -4.88 9.86
N ALA A 146 -5.80 -5.85 9.32
CA ALA A 146 -5.11 -6.85 10.12
C ALA A 146 -3.99 -6.28 11.00
N ASN A 147 -3.41 -5.15 10.62
CA ASN A 147 -2.42 -4.44 11.45
C ASN A 147 -3.08 -3.59 12.55
N ASN A 148 -4.34 -3.22 12.42
CA ASN A 148 -5.11 -2.47 13.40
C ASN A 148 -6.55 -3.02 13.46
N PRO A 149 -6.72 -4.26 13.96
CA PRO A 149 -8.01 -4.95 13.93
C PRO A 149 -9.00 -4.35 14.94
N ASP A 150 -10.27 -4.41 14.60
CA ASP A 150 -11.38 -4.27 15.54
C ASP A 150 -11.88 -5.63 16.06
N GLU A 151 -12.89 -5.62 16.90
CA GLU A 151 -13.42 -6.83 17.54
C GLU A 151 -13.99 -7.84 16.53
N ASN A 152 -14.51 -7.39 15.40
CA ASN A 152 -15.20 -8.21 14.41
C ASN A 152 -14.34 -8.56 13.19
N SER A 153 -13.15 -8.01 13.10
CA SER A 153 -12.24 -8.22 11.93
C SER A 153 -11.98 -9.69 11.62
N HIS A 154 -11.95 -10.56 12.65
CA HIS A 154 -11.70 -11.98 12.46
C HIS A 154 -12.84 -12.69 11.69
N GLU A 155 -14.11 -12.33 11.93
CA GLU A 155 -15.25 -12.89 11.20
C GLU A 155 -15.21 -12.52 9.72
N LEU A 156 -14.85 -11.27 9.43
CA LEU A 156 -14.65 -10.80 8.08
C LEU A 156 -13.55 -11.61 7.37
N PHE A 157 -12.38 -11.79 7.99
CA PHE A 157 -11.29 -12.55 7.38
C PHE A 157 -11.65 -14.02 7.16
N ILE A 158 -12.39 -14.66 8.06
CA ILE A 158 -12.89 -16.02 7.86
C ILE A 158 -13.83 -16.08 6.64
N LYS A 159 -14.78 -15.16 6.52
CA LYS A 159 -15.68 -15.05 5.37
C LYS A 159 -14.93 -14.89 4.04
N LEU A 160 -13.85 -14.13 4.05
CA LEU A 160 -13.05 -13.87 2.85
C LEU A 160 -12.25 -15.10 2.36
N LEU A 161 -12.13 -16.16 3.16
CA LEU A 161 -11.52 -17.42 2.71
C LEU A 161 -12.35 -18.15 1.64
N ASP A 162 -13.63 -17.82 1.51
CA ASP A 162 -14.51 -18.35 0.45
C ASP A 162 -14.59 -17.43 -0.77
N SER A 163 -13.72 -16.40 -0.86
CA SER A 163 -13.63 -15.51 -2.02
C SER A 163 -13.16 -16.24 -3.28
N ASP A 164 -13.70 -15.90 -4.44
CA ASP A 164 -13.23 -16.40 -5.74
C ASP A 164 -11.78 -15.95 -6.06
N SER A 165 -11.34 -14.82 -5.48
CA SER A 165 -10.01 -14.27 -5.68
C SER A 165 -8.98 -14.93 -4.76
N ASP A 166 -7.96 -15.52 -5.35
CA ASP A 166 -6.82 -16.10 -4.64
C ASP A 166 -6.01 -15.03 -3.89
N ILE A 167 -5.91 -13.82 -4.43
CA ILE A 167 -5.31 -12.67 -3.76
C ILE A 167 -6.02 -12.41 -2.43
N ILE A 168 -7.35 -12.36 -2.44
CA ILE A 168 -8.13 -12.10 -1.23
C ILE A 168 -7.95 -13.23 -0.22
N ARG A 169 -8.04 -14.50 -0.64
CA ARG A 169 -7.85 -15.64 0.24
C ARG A 169 -6.46 -15.69 0.87
N LEU A 170 -5.40 -15.42 0.07
CA LEU A 170 -4.02 -15.38 0.53
C LEU A 170 -3.82 -14.38 1.68
N TYR A 171 -4.31 -13.16 1.48
CA TYR A 171 -4.12 -12.11 2.49
C TYR A 171 -5.07 -12.25 3.68
N SER A 172 -6.21 -12.92 3.51
CA SER A 172 -7.11 -13.26 4.64
C SER A 172 -6.49 -14.31 5.56
N ILE A 173 -5.78 -15.31 5.01
CA ILE A 173 -5.00 -16.26 5.81
C ILE A 173 -3.92 -15.53 6.60
N TRP A 174 -3.16 -14.67 5.96
CA TRP A 174 -2.15 -13.87 6.63
C TRP A 174 -2.77 -12.96 7.70
N ALA A 175 -3.92 -12.37 7.43
CA ALA A 175 -4.64 -11.53 8.38
C ALA A 175 -5.06 -12.31 9.62
N LEU A 176 -5.62 -13.51 9.45
CA LEU A 176 -5.98 -14.40 10.57
C LEU A 176 -4.75 -14.81 11.39
N TRP A 177 -3.65 -15.14 10.73
CA TRP A 177 -2.39 -15.39 11.43
C TRP A 177 -1.90 -14.15 12.20
N ARG A 178 -1.97 -12.98 11.59
CA ARG A 178 -1.49 -11.72 12.15
C ARG A 178 -2.22 -11.34 13.45
N ILE A 179 -3.51 -11.66 13.54
CA ILE A 179 -4.34 -11.41 14.73
C ILE A 179 -4.43 -12.62 15.69
N GLY A 180 -3.66 -13.68 15.43
CA GLY A 180 -3.62 -14.88 16.30
C GLY A 180 -4.84 -15.79 16.20
N MET A 181 -5.56 -15.76 15.08
CA MET A 181 -6.82 -16.53 14.89
C MET A 181 -6.72 -17.58 13.77
N LEU A 182 -5.51 -17.94 13.33
CA LEU A 182 -5.32 -18.92 12.26
C LEU A 182 -5.83 -20.32 12.64
N ASP A 183 -5.82 -20.66 13.92
CA ASP A 183 -6.35 -21.92 14.49
C ASP A 183 -7.88 -22.08 14.29
N LYS A 184 -8.60 -20.99 14.04
CA LYS A 184 -10.03 -21.03 13.69
C LYS A 184 -10.29 -21.59 12.29
N VAL A 185 -9.28 -21.67 11.44
CA VAL A 185 -9.41 -22.23 10.09
C VAL A 185 -9.27 -23.75 10.16
N ASN A 186 -10.30 -24.48 9.72
CA ASN A 186 -10.19 -25.93 9.55
C ASN A 186 -9.25 -26.24 8.39
N GLU A 187 -8.03 -26.61 8.70
CA GLU A 187 -6.96 -26.86 7.72
C GLU A 187 -7.33 -27.91 6.67
N GLU A 188 -7.80 -29.07 7.11
CA GLU A 188 -8.09 -30.18 6.20
C GLU A 188 -9.14 -29.78 5.17
N SER A 189 -10.21 -29.14 5.61
CA SER A 189 -11.28 -28.64 4.76
C SER A 189 -10.78 -27.53 3.83
N PHE A 190 -9.96 -26.59 4.36
CA PHE A 190 -9.44 -25.47 3.60
C PHE A 190 -8.48 -25.94 2.48
N ILE A 191 -7.46 -26.73 2.83
CA ILE A 191 -6.45 -27.22 1.85
C ILE A 191 -7.07 -28.09 0.78
N LYS A 192 -8.11 -28.88 1.13
CA LYS A 192 -8.83 -29.71 0.16
C LYS A 192 -9.60 -28.91 -0.89
N LYS A 193 -10.15 -27.77 -0.50
CA LYS A 193 -10.91 -26.87 -1.38
C LYS A 193 -9.98 -25.93 -2.19
N GLU A 194 -8.83 -25.54 -1.60
CA GLU A 194 -7.96 -24.54 -2.21
C GLU A 194 -7.26 -25.08 -3.45
N VAL A 195 -7.31 -24.32 -4.54
CA VAL A 195 -6.68 -24.66 -5.82
C VAL A 195 -5.38 -23.87 -6.08
N SER A 196 -5.25 -22.68 -5.49
CA SER A 196 -4.08 -21.83 -5.68
C SER A 196 -2.87 -22.35 -4.90
N SER A 197 -1.78 -22.59 -5.63
CA SER A 197 -0.52 -23.04 -5.04
C SER A 197 0.08 -22.00 -4.09
N ASP A 198 -0.12 -20.72 -4.37
CA ASP A 198 0.44 -19.64 -3.56
C ASP A 198 -0.31 -19.47 -2.24
N VAL A 199 -1.63 -19.65 -2.24
CA VAL A 199 -2.45 -19.67 -1.02
C VAL A 199 -2.05 -20.86 -0.13
N LYS A 200 -1.86 -22.06 -0.71
CA LYS A 200 -1.38 -23.24 0.04
C LYS A 200 -0.01 -23.01 0.67
N LYS A 201 0.95 -22.51 -0.12
CA LYS A 201 2.30 -22.19 0.39
C LYS A 201 2.27 -21.16 1.50
N GLU A 202 1.43 -20.15 1.37
CA GLU A 202 1.26 -19.13 2.42
C GLU A 202 0.73 -19.76 3.71
N PHE A 203 -0.30 -20.58 3.62
CA PHE A 203 -0.86 -21.28 4.78
C PHE A 203 0.19 -22.16 5.49
N GLU A 204 0.90 -22.99 4.72
CA GLU A 204 1.97 -23.85 5.25
C GLU A 204 3.12 -23.06 5.90
N ARG A 205 3.47 -21.90 5.32
CA ARG A 205 4.50 -21.02 5.86
C ARG A 205 4.11 -20.43 7.20
N LEU A 206 2.85 -20.05 7.38
CA LEU A 206 2.34 -19.39 8.59
C LEU A 206 2.12 -20.34 9.76
N LYS A 207 2.11 -21.64 9.51
CA LYS A 207 1.99 -22.68 10.56
C LYS A 207 3.33 -23.10 11.16
N LYS A 208 4.44 -22.76 10.54
CA LYS A 208 5.80 -23.02 11.03
C LYS A 208 6.24 -22.00 12.07
#